data_adedd7d2d5e1b79101322dbe1aa88809
#
_entry.id   adedd7d2d5e1b79101322dbe1aa88809
#
_cell.length_a   1.000
_cell.length_b   1.000
_cell.length_c   1.000
_cell.angle_alpha   90.00
_cell.angle_beta   90.00
_cell.angle_gamma   90.00
#
_symmetry.space_group_name_H-M   'P 1'
#
loop_
_entity.id
_entity.type
_entity.pdbx_description
1 polymer ?
#
loop_
_entity_poly.entity_id
_entity_poly.type
_entity_poly.pdbx_seq_one_letter_code
_entity_poly.pdbx_strand_id
1 'polypeptide(L)'
;MALGLPDVAVGSWTHPDGHTGCTVVLPPKGSMGACAVRGGAPGTREVFLSGGSAFGLAVGDGVARWSEAHGRGYDRFVTPVPVVAGAIVFDLHRRGAARPDADSGWAACDAARFADPEQGRVGVGAGCTVAKSSGFQH
;
A
#
# COMPACT_ATOMS: atom_id res chain seq x y z
N MET A 1 13.45 -14.11 5.54
CA MET A 1 14.57 -13.12 5.69
C MET A 1 13.99 -11.95 6.43
N ALA A 2 14.47 -11.66 7.62
CA ALA A 2 13.99 -10.55 8.43
C ALA A 2 14.26 -9.23 7.69
N LEU A 3 13.29 -8.31 7.68
CA LEU A 3 13.51 -6.95 7.13
C LEU A 3 14.60 -6.20 7.89
N GLY A 4 15.02 -6.69 9.06
CA GLY A 4 15.98 -6.02 9.93
C GLY A 4 15.45 -4.69 10.50
N LEU A 5 14.15 -4.46 10.43
CA LEU A 5 13.47 -3.24 10.86
C LEU A 5 12.37 -3.60 11.88
N PRO A 6 12.74 -3.77 13.16
CA PRO A 6 11.82 -4.31 14.17
C PRO A 6 10.61 -3.40 14.43
N ASP A 7 10.74 -2.10 14.16
CA ASP A 7 9.71 -1.11 14.44
C ASP A 7 8.82 -0.76 13.23
N VAL A 8 8.96 -1.48 12.12
CA VAL A 8 8.16 -1.30 10.91
C VAL A 8 7.16 -2.44 10.79
N ALA A 9 5.88 -2.10 10.77
CA ALA A 9 4.83 -3.07 10.50
C ALA A 9 4.48 -3.11 9.02
N VAL A 10 4.28 -4.29 8.50
CA VAL A 10 3.84 -4.52 7.11
C VAL A 10 2.56 -5.32 7.13
N GLY A 11 1.59 -4.88 6.36
CA GLY A 11 0.31 -5.56 6.20
C GLY A 11 -0.07 -5.69 4.74
N SER A 12 -0.75 -6.76 4.43
CA SER A 12 -1.21 -7.05 3.07
C SER A 12 -2.67 -7.45 3.08
N TRP A 13 -3.37 -7.01 2.06
CA TRP A 13 -4.69 -7.50 1.70
C TRP A 13 -4.61 -8.10 0.30
N THR A 14 -5.11 -9.31 0.15
CA THR A 14 -5.18 -10.00 -1.15
C THR A 14 -6.64 -10.23 -1.48
N HIS A 15 -7.06 -9.87 -2.68
CA HIS A 15 -8.43 -10.15 -3.14
C HIS A 15 -8.67 -11.67 -3.15
N PRO A 16 -9.88 -12.14 -2.79
CA PRO A 16 -10.19 -13.56 -2.71
C PRO A 16 -9.92 -14.38 -3.97
N ASP A 17 -9.97 -13.76 -5.16
CA ASP A 17 -9.62 -14.44 -6.42
C ASP A 17 -8.10 -14.60 -6.63
N GLY A 18 -7.26 -14.02 -5.76
CA GLY A 18 -5.81 -14.13 -5.80
C GLY A 18 -5.11 -13.41 -6.95
N HIS A 19 -5.81 -12.52 -7.66
CA HIS A 19 -5.26 -11.85 -8.85
C HIS A 19 -4.88 -10.38 -8.64
N THR A 20 -5.18 -9.81 -7.47
CA THR A 20 -4.79 -8.44 -7.12
C THR A 20 -4.73 -8.29 -5.60
N GLY A 21 -4.16 -7.21 -5.14
CA GLY A 21 -4.09 -6.88 -3.73
C GLY A 21 -3.31 -5.60 -3.47
N CYS A 22 -3.15 -5.27 -2.20
CA CYS A 22 -2.32 -4.15 -1.77
C CYS A 22 -1.46 -4.52 -0.56
N THR A 23 -0.36 -3.83 -0.40
CA THR A 23 0.55 -3.95 0.74
C THR A 23 0.82 -2.57 1.30
N VAL A 24 0.75 -2.42 2.61
CA VAL A 24 1.05 -1.19 3.32
C VAL A 24 2.28 -1.37 4.20
N VAL A 25 3.04 -0.29 4.35
CA VAL A 25 4.18 -0.21 5.25
C VAL A 25 3.91 0.90 6.25
N LEU A 26 3.89 0.54 7.52
CA LEU A 26 3.59 1.42 8.64
C LEU A 26 4.86 1.59 9.50
N PRO A 27 5.64 2.64 9.27
CA PRO A 27 6.79 2.93 10.11
C PRO A 27 6.33 3.47 11.49
N PRO A 28 7.24 3.58 12.47
CA PRO A 28 6.94 4.18 13.77
C PRO A 28 6.29 5.55 13.64
N LYS A 29 5.43 5.90 14.60
CA LYS A 29 4.86 7.26 14.69
C LYS A 29 6.00 8.30 14.73
N GLY A 30 5.85 9.38 13.99
CA GLY A 30 6.87 10.42 13.91
C GLY A 30 7.95 10.18 12.85
N SER A 31 7.95 9.05 12.18
CA SER A 31 8.84 8.82 11.05
C SER A 31 8.59 9.82 9.92
N MET A 32 9.64 10.18 9.20
CA MET A 32 9.56 10.95 7.97
C MET A 32 10.03 10.10 6.80
N GLY A 33 9.20 9.97 5.78
CA GLY A 33 9.56 9.36 4.52
C GLY A 33 9.98 10.41 3.51
N ALA A 34 10.84 10.01 2.60
CA ALA A 34 11.15 10.81 1.42
C ALA A 34 10.66 10.06 0.18
N CYS A 35 9.95 10.76 -0.67
CA CYS A 35 9.54 10.26 -1.97
C CYS A 35 10.09 11.19 -3.04
N ALA A 36 10.76 10.63 -4.03
CA ALA A 36 11.25 11.40 -5.17
C ALA A 36 10.09 11.71 -6.13
N VAL A 37 9.06 12.38 -5.63
CA VAL A 37 7.97 12.93 -6.46
C VAL A 37 8.35 14.33 -6.87
N ARG A 38 8.54 14.55 -8.15
CA ARG A 38 8.78 15.86 -8.69
C ARG A 38 7.47 16.66 -8.65
N GLY A 39 7.29 17.50 -7.62
CA GLY A 39 6.11 18.33 -7.40
C GLY A 39 5.14 17.85 -6.30
N GLY A 40 5.54 16.95 -5.41
CA GLY A 40 4.72 16.51 -4.28
C GLY A 40 5.00 17.22 -2.96
N ALA A 41 4.08 17.07 -2.00
CA ALA A 41 4.26 17.58 -0.64
C ALA A 41 5.31 16.75 0.12
N PRO A 42 6.22 17.39 0.87
CA PRO A 42 7.18 16.68 1.70
C PRO A 42 6.51 16.05 2.93
N GLY A 43 7.08 14.96 3.44
CA GLY A 43 6.74 14.41 4.75
C GLY A 43 5.83 13.19 4.75
N THR A 44 5.92 12.35 3.72
CA THR A 44 5.25 11.02 3.71
C THR A 44 5.54 10.24 4.98
N ARG A 45 4.50 9.65 5.56
CA ARG A 45 4.58 8.86 6.80
C ARG A 45 4.24 7.39 6.59
N GLU A 46 3.27 7.10 5.75
CA GLU A 46 2.86 5.75 5.37
C GLU A 46 3.08 5.55 3.87
N VAL A 47 3.35 4.30 3.49
CA VAL A 47 3.54 3.92 2.09
C VAL A 47 2.63 2.76 1.77
N PHE A 48 2.01 2.78 0.58
CA PHE A 48 1.31 1.64 0.04
C PHE A 48 1.78 1.27 -1.36
N LEU A 49 1.64 0.00 -1.67
CA LEU A 49 1.80 -0.55 -3.01
C LEU A 49 0.49 -1.24 -3.38
N SER A 50 -0.05 -1.00 -4.56
CA SER A 50 -1.36 -1.55 -4.93
C SER A 50 -1.38 -2.08 -6.37
N GLY A 51 -2.15 -3.14 -6.57
CA GLY A 51 -2.65 -3.53 -7.88
C GLY A 51 -3.77 -2.60 -8.36
N GLY A 52 -4.45 -3.00 -9.43
CA GLY A 52 -5.57 -2.22 -9.98
C GLY A 52 -5.16 -1.05 -10.88
N SER A 53 -3.88 -0.91 -11.23
CA SER A 53 -3.37 0.21 -12.02
C SER A 53 -3.77 1.55 -11.38
N ALA A 54 -4.08 2.58 -12.15
CA ALA A 54 -4.47 3.90 -11.64
C ALA A 54 -5.67 3.86 -10.67
N PHE A 55 -6.56 2.90 -10.80
CA PHE A 55 -7.66 2.72 -9.84
C PHE A 55 -7.18 2.33 -8.44
N GLY A 56 -6.05 1.63 -8.33
CA GLY A 56 -5.45 1.24 -7.06
C GLY A 56 -4.94 2.40 -6.22
N LEU A 57 -4.90 3.63 -6.75
CA LEU A 57 -4.62 4.83 -5.97
C LEU A 57 -5.65 5.06 -4.86
N ALA A 58 -6.90 4.56 -5.02
CA ALA A 58 -7.94 4.62 -4.01
C ALA A 58 -7.56 3.93 -2.69
N VAL A 59 -6.62 2.99 -2.71
CA VAL A 59 -6.06 2.37 -1.49
C VAL A 59 -5.51 3.41 -0.53
N GLY A 60 -4.91 4.47 -1.06
CA GLY A 60 -4.34 5.56 -0.26
C GLY A 60 -5.36 6.26 0.64
N ASP A 61 -6.62 6.40 0.19
CA ASP A 61 -7.70 6.99 1.00
C ASP A 61 -8.01 6.11 2.22
N GLY A 62 -7.99 4.79 2.05
CA GLY A 62 -8.17 3.85 3.15
C GLY A 62 -7.03 3.90 4.17
N VAL A 63 -5.80 3.97 3.69
CA VAL A 63 -4.62 4.11 4.55
C VAL A 63 -4.66 5.44 5.30
N ALA A 64 -5.05 6.54 4.65
CA ALA A 64 -5.17 7.84 5.29
C ALA A 64 -6.24 7.84 6.38
N ARG A 65 -7.44 7.34 6.10
CA ARG A 65 -8.53 7.22 7.10
C ARG A 65 -8.12 6.35 8.28
N TRP A 66 -7.46 5.22 8.03
CA TRP A 66 -6.95 4.35 9.09
C TRP A 66 -5.92 5.07 9.94
N SER A 67 -4.98 5.77 9.32
CA SER A 67 -3.94 6.54 10.00
C SER A 67 -4.53 7.64 10.88
N GLU A 68 -5.51 8.40 10.37
CA GLU A 68 -6.23 9.41 11.16
C GLU A 68 -6.91 8.77 12.38
N ALA A 69 -7.65 7.69 12.20
CA ALA A 69 -8.34 6.98 13.29
C ALA A 69 -7.38 6.46 14.37
N HIS A 70 -6.13 6.21 14.03
CA HIS A 70 -5.08 5.74 14.95
C HIS A 70 -4.14 6.85 15.42
N GLY A 71 -4.49 8.13 15.19
CA GLY A 71 -3.70 9.29 15.60
C GLY A 71 -2.31 9.29 14.96
N ARG A 72 -2.22 8.86 13.72
CA ARG A 72 -1.01 8.88 12.89
C ARG A 72 -1.13 10.01 11.88
N GLY A 73 -0.11 10.81 11.72
CA GLY A 73 -0.14 11.93 10.79
C GLY A 73 0.78 13.05 11.23
N TYR A 74 0.71 14.16 10.52
CA TYR A 74 1.45 15.37 10.81
C TYR A 74 0.70 16.18 11.88
N ASP A 75 1.28 16.26 13.06
CA ASP A 75 0.64 16.74 14.29
C ASP A 75 0.91 18.24 14.51
N ARG A 76 0.56 19.08 13.54
CA ARG A 76 0.63 20.54 13.68
C ARG A 76 -0.72 21.24 13.53
N PHE A 77 -1.80 20.46 13.44
CA PHE A 77 -3.16 20.94 13.25
C PHE A 77 -4.09 20.38 14.34
N VAL A 78 -5.34 20.78 14.31
CA VAL A 78 -6.37 20.29 15.25
C VAL A 78 -6.55 18.78 15.15
N THR A 79 -6.31 18.20 13.98
CA THR A 79 -6.29 16.75 13.76
C THR A 79 -4.99 16.35 13.07
N PRO A 80 -4.41 15.19 13.39
CA PRO A 80 -3.27 14.68 12.63
C PRO A 80 -3.62 14.52 11.16
N VAL A 81 -2.81 15.09 10.28
CA VAL A 81 -3.00 14.98 8.82
C VAL A 81 -2.10 13.88 8.27
N PRO A 82 -2.65 12.73 7.84
CA PRO A 82 -1.87 11.67 7.24
C PRO A 82 -1.31 12.12 5.89
N VAL A 83 -0.04 11.83 5.66
CA VAL A 83 0.61 12.04 4.35
C VAL A 83 1.06 10.69 3.83
N VAL A 84 0.27 10.14 2.94
CA VAL A 84 0.43 8.78 2.42
C VAL A 84 1.00 8.85 1.01
N ALA A 85 2.08 8.11 0.76
CA ALA A 85 2.60 7.92 -0.59
C ALA A 85 2.30 6.52 -1.09
N GLY A 86 2.10 6.38 -2.39
CA GLY A 86 1.85 5.08 -2.97
C GLY A 86 2.38 4.91 -4.38
N ALA A 87 2.55 3.65 -4.76
CA ALA A 87 2.84 3.25 -6.13
C ALA A 87 1.90 2.13 -6.54
N ILE A 88 1.67 2.05 -7.85
CA ILE A 88 0.73 1.08 -8.42
C ILE A 88 1.41 0.17 -9.40
N VAL A 89 0.88 -1.06 -9.51
CA VAL A 89 1.24 -2.00 -10.58
C VAL A 89 0.03 -2.25 -11.48
N PHE A 90 0.28 -2.49 -12.74
CA PHE A 90 -0.74 -2.88 -13.70
C PHE A 90 -0.93 -4.40 -13.65
N ASP A 91 -2.08 -4.83 -13.13
CA ASP A 91 -2.50 -6.24 -13.03
C ASP A 91 -3.92 -6.49 -13.58
N LEU A 92 -4.45 -5.56 -14.37
CA LEU A 92 -5.77 -5.65 -14.99
C LEU A 92 -5.72 -6.47 -16.29
N HIS A 93 -5.54 -7.78 -16.15
CA HIS A 93 -5.35 -8.69 -17.29
C HIS A 93 -6.66 -9.15 -17.96
N ARG A 94 -7.82 -8.83 -17.38
CA ARG A 94 -9.15 -9.21 -17.88
C ARG A 94 -10.19 -8.13 -17.63
N ARG A 95 -11.26 -8.12 -18.43
CA ARG A 95 -12.42 -7.26 -18.15
C ARG A 95 -13.06 -7.65 -16.83
N GLY A 96 -13.47 -6.64 -16.05
CA GLY A 96 -14.10 -6.86 -14.75
C GLY A 96 -13.14 -7.38 -13.68
N ALA A 97 -11.83 -7.27 -13.90
CA ALA A 97 -10.85 -7.59 -12.85
C ALA A 97 -11.14 -6.78 -11.60
N ALA A 98 -11.08 -7.43 -10.44
CA ALA A 98 -11.18 -6.77 -9.16
C ALA A 98 -10.09 -5.70 -9.01
N ARG A 99 -10.37 -4.69 -8.22
CA ARG A 99 -9.45 -3.57 -7.97
C ARG A 99 -9.40 -3.32 -6.47
N PRO A 100 -8.22 -3.20 -5.90
CA PRO A 100 -8.08 -2.71 -4.54
C PRO A 100 -8.67 -1.29 -4.43
N ASP A 101 -9.29 -1.02 -3.31
CA ASP A 101 -9.99 0.23 -2.99
C ASP A 101 -9.63 0.73 -1.59
N ALA A 102 -10.33 1.72 -1.09
CA ALA A 102 -10.10 2.27 0.23
C ALA A 102 -10.31 1.24 1.35
N ASP A 103 -11.30 0.36 1.22
CA ASP A 103 -11.55 -0.67 2.24
C ASP A 103 -10.44 -1.73 2.24
N SER A 104 -9.90 -2.04 1.07
CA SER A 104 -8.71 -2.90 0.93
C SER A 104 -7.48 -2.28 1.62
N GLY A 105 -7.30 -0.97 1.50
CA GLY A 105 -6.22 -0.22 2.17
C GLY A 105 -6.38 -0.25 3.69
N TRP A 106 -7.57 -0.03 4.18
CA TRP A 106 -7.88 -0.15 5.61
C TRP A 106 -7.59 -1.55 6.13
N ALA A 107 -8.10 -2.59 5.45
CA ALA A 107 -7.89 -3.99 5.83
C ALA A 107 -6.40 -4.38 5.82
N ALA A 108 -5.62 -3.86 4.87
CA ALA A 108 -4.18 -4.08 4.86
C ALA A 108 -3.48 -3.44 6.06
N CYS A 109 -3.92 -2.26 6.50
CA CYS A 109 -3.42 -1.62 7.72
C CYS A 109 -3.75 -2.45 8.97
N ASP A 110 -4.99 -2.95 9.09
CA ASP A 110 -5.41 -3.81 10.20
C ASP A 110 -4.64 -5.13 10.25
N ALA A 111 -4.24 -5.64 9.09
CA ALA A 111 -3.42 -6.83 8.96
C ALA A 111 -1.93 -6.60 9.25
N ALA A 112 -1.49 -5.36 9.42
CA ALA A 112 -0.07 -5.04 9.60
C ALA A 112 0.52 -5.65 10.87
N ARG A 113 1.70 -6.24 10.76
CA ARG A 113 2.41 -6.91 11.87
C ARG A 113 3.88 -6.52 11.85
N PHE A 114 4.49 -6.54 13.04
CA PHE A 114 5.94 -6.37 13.24
C PHE A 114 6.69 -7.69 13.03
N ALA A 115 6.41 -8.36 11.95
CA ALA A 115 7.02 -9.64 11.60
C ALA A 115 7.46 -9.59 10.14
N ASP A 116 8.21 -10.60 9.73
CA ASP A 116 8.59 -10.72 8.32
C ASP A 116 7.32 -10.81 7.46
N PRO A 117 7.18 -9.97 6.45
CA PRO A 117 6.02 -10.02 5.57
C PRO A 117 6.04 -11.32 4.77
N GLU A 118 4.86 -11.86 4.56
CA GLU A 118 4.67 -12.95 3.63
C GLU A 118 5.10 -12.51 2.23
N GLN A 119 5.81 -13.38 1.52
CA GLN A 119 6.36 -13.09 0.20
C GLN A 119 5.66 -13.89 -0.89
N GLY A 120 5.76 -13.41 -2.12
CA GLY A 120 5.21 -14.09 -3.28
C GLY A 120 3.85 -13.54 -3.72
N ARG A 121 2.88 -14.42 -3.94
CA ARG A 121 1.55 -14.07 -4.44
C ARG A 121 0.60 -13.60 -3.35
N VAL A 122 1.01 -12.58 -2.61
CA VAL A 122 0.25 -11.96 -1.53
C VAL A 122 0.31 -10.43 -1.65
N GLY A 123 -0.75 -9.76 -1.23
CA GLY A 123 -0.85 -8.32 -1.33
C GLY A 123 -0.67 -7.81 -2.76
N VAL A 124 0.14 -6.81 -2.95
CA VAL A 124 0.45 -6.25 -4.28
C VAL A 124 1.12 -7.29 -5.20
N GLY A 125 1.80 -8.27 -4.65
CA GLY A 125 2.44 -9.35 -5.40
C GLY A 125 1.47 -10.35 -6.03
N ALA A 126 0.20 -10.38 -5.59
CA ALA A 126 -0.79 -11.35 -6.05
C ALA A 126 -1.00 -11.32 -7.56
N GLY A 127 -1.11 -10.13 -8.16
CA GLY A 127 -1.31 -9.93 -9.59
C GLY A 127 -0.12 -9.32 -10.33
N CYS A 128 0.98 -9.07 -9.63
CA CYS A 128 2.14 -8.41 -10.21
C CYS A 128 2.84 -9.32 -11.24
N THR A 129 3.05 -8.79 -12.44
CA THR A 129 3.77 -9.47 -13.53
C THR A 129 4.85 -8.58 -14.10
N VAL A 130 5.89 -9.19 -14.67
CA VAL A 130 7.03 -8.50 -15.31
C VAL A 130 7.01 -8.70 -16.82
N ALA A 131 7.87 -8.00 -17.53
CA ALA A 131 8.07 -8.15 -18.99
C ALA A 131 6.80 -7.97 -19.84
N LYS A 132 5.87 -7.13 -19.42
CA LYS A 132 4.60 -6.88 -20.14
C LYS A 132 4.77 -6.38 -21.55
N SER A 133 5.91 -5.72 -21.87
CA SER A 133 6.27 -5.29 -23.22
C SER A 133 6.55 -6.44 -24.18
N SER A 134 6.83 -7.63 -23.67
CA SER A 134 7.07 -8.85 -24.45
C SER A 134 5.80 -9.66 -24.75
N GLY A 135 4.63 -9.09 -24.41
CA GLY A 135 3.32 -9.74 -24.48
C GLY A 135 2.91 -10.36 -23.16
N PHE A 136 1.60 -10.46 -22.96
CA PHE A 136 1.03 -11.16 -21.81
C PHE A 136 1.15 -12.66 -22.04
N GLN A 137 2.29 -13.23 -21.72
CA GLN A 137 2.42 -14.68 -21.63
C GLN A 137 1.95 -15.10 -20.24
N HIS A 138 0.93 -15.93 -20.21
CA HIS A 138 0.32 -16.52 -19.03
C HIS A 138 1.16 -17.69 -18.53
#